data_5efd7d798705e2f684cc7597ba4a26a9
#
_entry.id   5efd7d798705e2f684cc7597ba4a26a9
#
_cell.length_a   1.000
_cell.length_b   1.000
_cell.length_c   1.000
_cell.angle_alpha   90.00
_cell.angle_beta   90.00
_cell.angle_gamma   90.00
#
_symmetry.space_group_name_H-M   'P 1'
#
loop_
_entity.id
_entity.type
_entity.pdbx_description
1 polymer ?
#
loop_
_entity_poly.entity_id
_entity_poly.type
_entity_poly.pdbx_seq_one_letter_code
_entity_poly.pdbx_strand_id
1 'polypeptide(L)'
;MRLLLAIAMLLSALPLQAADLTVRFSGRFQPGTCQFSVADVDVGTFEAPYFSSNPSSPAVSFVLNRSSCAADLRVLHVRLAGNADSSDARYFAVPAGGGVRGLAVHLYTSGRQTLAPNQPGFDWYTSGSAAGGYLLYAQLIRTGTVTAGTLRTPVTVQVTYN
;
A
#
# COMPACT_ATOMS: atom_id res chain seq x y z
N MET A 1 -41.52 -72.23 -10.20
CA MET A 1 -41.22 -71.68 -8.86
C MET A 1 -39.81 -71.17 -8.66
N ARG A 2 -38.79 -71.73 -9.32
CA ARG A 2 -37.39 -71.24 -9.21
C ARG A 2 -37.06 -69.96 -10.01
N LEU A 3 -37.81 -69.67 -11.09
CA LEU A 3 -37.58 -68.47 -11.93
C LEU A 3 -38.15 -67.18 -11.28
N LEU A 4 -39.18 -67.26 -10.50
CA LEU A 4 -39.80 -66.10 -9.82
C LEU A 4 -38.98 -65.63 -8.61
N LEU A 5 -38.18 -66.51 -7.93
CA LEU A 5 -37.28 -66.12 -6.85
C LEU A 5 -36.04 -65.37 -7.37
N ALA A 6 -35.61 -65.61 -8.58
CA ALA A 6 -34.46 -64.94 -9.17
C ALA A 6 -34.76 -63.48 -9.57
N ILE A 7 -36.01 -63.22 -9.98
CA ILE A 7 -36.43 -61.86 -10.35
C ILE A 7 -36.63 -60.97 -9.12
N ALA A 8 -37.06 -61.56 -7.98
CA ALA A 8 -37.24 -60.80 -6.73
C ALA A 8 -35.91 -60.33 -6.09
N MET A 9 -34.78 -61.01 -6.37
CA MET A 9 -33.46 -60.58 -5.87
C MET A 9 -32.78 -59.49 -6.71
N LEU A 10 -33.19 -59.28 -7.96
CA LEU A 10 -32.64 -58.24 -8.81
C LEU A 10 -33.23 -56.83 -8.56
N LEU A 11 -34.35 -56.69 -7.86
CA LEU A 11 -34.99 -55.41 -7.59
C LEU A 11 -34.50 -54.70 -6.33
N SER A 12 -33.58 -55.27 -5.56
CA SER A 12 -33.18 -54.69 -4.27
C SER A 12 -31.86 -53.89 -4.30
N ALA A 13 -31.26 -53.69 -5.48
CA ALA A 13 -30.06 -52.86 -5.60
C ALA A 13 -30.37 -51.48 -6.18
N LEU A 14 -31.25 -50.70 -5.54
CA LEU A 14 -31.36 -49.28 -5.78
C LEU A 14 -30.18 -48.59 -5.09
N PRO A 15 -29.32 -47.92 -5.83
CA PRO A 15 -28.25 -47.13 -5.19
C PRO A 15 -28.90 -46.03 -4.37
N LEU A 16 -28.65 -46.01 -3.07
CA LEU A 16 -28.91 -44.83 -2.24
C LEU A 16 -28.01 -43.72 -2.76
N GLN A 17 -28.54 -42.83 -3.57
CA GLN A 17 -27.85 -41.56 -3.90
C GLN A 17 -27.91 -40.67 -2.66
N ALA A 18 -26.80 -40.55 -1.97
CA ALA A 18 -26.63 -39.48 -1.00
C ALA A 18 -26.66 -38.14 -1.76
N ALA A 19 -27.65 -37.33 -1.50
CA ALA A 19 -27.70 -35.96 -2.03
C ALA A 19 -26.78 -35.11 -1.17
N ASP A 20 -25.59 -34.76 -1.72
CA ASP A 20 -24.71 -33.77 -1.11
C ASP A 20 -25.35 -32.39 -1.26
N LEU A 21 -25.84 -31.84 -0.14
CA LEU A 21 -26.34 -30.48 -0.08
C LEU A 21 -25.17 -29.53 0.17
N THR A 22 -24.72 -28.82 -0.87
CA THR A 22 -23.72 -27.78 -0.73
C THR A 22 -24.41 -26.44 -0.46
N VAL A 23 -24.31 -25.93 0.76
CA VAL A 23 -24.79 -24.59 1.12
C VAL A 23 -23.65 -23.60 0.92
N ARG A 24 -23.82 -22.65 -0.02
CA ARG A 24 -22.87 -21.55 -0.25
C ARG A 24 -23.32 -20.33 0.52
N PHE A 25 -22.51 -19.89 1.48
CA PHE A 25 -22.70 -18.61 2.14
C PHE A 25 -21.94 -17.56 1.32
N SER A 26 -22.64 -16.60 0.74
CA SER A 26 -22.04 -15.41 0.13
C SER A 26 -22.41 -14.21 1.00
N GLY A 27 -21.44 -13.63 1.65
CA GLY A 27 -21.56 -12.37 2.37
C GLY A 27 -20.58 -11.35 1.74
N ARG A 28 -21.04 -10.11 1.53
CA ARG A 28 -20.14 -9.02 1.17
C ARG A 28 -19.69 -8.37 2.47
N PHE A 29 -18.47 -8.64 2.87
CA PHE A 29 -17.80 -7.86 3.90
C PHE A 29 -17.37 -6.53 3.25
N GLN A 30 -17.99 -5.43 3.65
CA GLN A 30 -17.49 -4.09 3.38
C GLN A 30 -16.83 -3.62 4.68
N PRO A 31 -15.49 -3.69 4.79
CA PRO A 31 -14.82 -3.02 5.89
C PRO A 31 -15.12 -1.53 5.79
N GLY A 32 -15.30 -0.89 6.91
CA GLY A 32 -15.38 0.55 6.98
C GLY A 32 -14.17 1.13 6.23
N THR A 33 -14.39 2.08 5.33
CA THR A 33 -13.34 2.65 4.49
C THR A 33 -13.21 4.13 4.77
N CYS A 34 -12.00 4.67 4.60
CA CYS A 34 -11.77 6.09 4.49
C CYS A 34 -11.48 6.46 3.04
N GLN A 35 -11.77 7.70 2.68
CA GLN A 35 -11.23 8.30 1.46
C GLN A 35 -9.92 9.01 1.80
N PHE A 36 -8.92 8.82 0.95
CA PHE A 36 -7.61 9.45 1.10
C PHE A 36 -7.29 10.30 -0.12
N SER A 37 -6.60 11.40 0.12
CA SER A 37 -6.06 12.24 -0.93
C SER A 37 -4.71 12.83 -0.52
N VAL A 38 -3.83 12.97 -1.48
CA VAL A 38 -2.54 13.66 -1.36
C VAL A 38 -2.30 14.42 -2.65
N ALA A 39 -1.86 15.67 -2.53
CA ALA A 39 -1.43 16.44 -3.68
C ALA A 39 -0.06 15.98 -4.17
N ASP A 40 0.25 16.21 -5.44
CA ASP A 40 1.60 16.03 -5.95
C ASP A 40 2.59 16.85 -5.14
N VAL A 41 3.72 16.25 -4.80
CA VAL A 41 4.75 16.89 -3.98
C VAL A 41 5.87 17.38 -4.88
N ASP A 42 6.00 18.69 -5.00
CA ASP A 42 7.13 19.32 -5.68
C ASP A 42 8.31 19.46 -4.70
N VAL A 43 9.35 18.71 -4.93
CA VAL A 43 10.58 18.74 -4.11
C VAL A 43 11.55 19.85 -4.54
N GLY A 44 11.20 20.65 -5.55
CA GLY A 44 11.98 21.76 -6.05
C GLY A 44 12.92 21.42 -7.20
N THR A 45 13.55 22.46 -7.71
CA THR A 45 14.57 22.38 -8.77
C THR A 45 15.95 22.67 -8.19
N PHE A 46 16.90 21.79 -8.44
CA PHE A 46 18.27 21.90 -7.96
C PHE A 46 19.23 21.69 -9.13
N GLU A 47 20.33 22.41 -9.12
CA GLU A 47 21.45 22.13 -10.01
C GLU A 47 22.25 20.92 -9.49
N ALA A 48 22.79 20.09 -10.38
CA ALA A 48 23.59 18.92 -9.98
C ALA A 48 24.76 19.25 -9.03
N PRO A 49 25.50 20.39 -9.22
CA PRO A 49 26.57 20.81 -8.30
C PRO A 49 26.09 21.09 -6.86
N TYR A 50 24.82 21.42 -6.65
CA TYR A 50 24.27 21.61 -5.30
C TYR A 50 24.55 20.40 -4.41
N PHE A 51 24.36 19.21 -4.94
CA PHE A 51 24.57 17.97 -4.21
C PHE A 51 26.05 17.59 -4.02
N SER A 52 26.99 18.31 -4.64
CA SER A 52 28.40 18.08 -4.37
C SER A 52 28.78 18.50 -2.93
N SER A 53 28.16 19.56 -2.44
CA SER A 53 28.39 20.10 -1.09
C SER A 53 27.28 19.73 -0.09
N ASN A 54 26.11 19.33 -0.58
CA ASN A 54 24.96 19.02 0.25
C ASN A 54 24.54 17.56 0.08
N PRO A 55 24.47 16.77 1.17
CA PRO A 55 24.02 15.37 1.08
C PRO A 55 22.52 15.25 0.80
N SER A 56 21.75 16.32 0.99
CA SER A 56 20.31 16.33 0.83
C SER A 56 19.77 17.71 0.42
N SER A 57 18.56 17.74 -0.16
CA SER A 57 17.80 18.97 -0.38
C SER A 57 17.16 19.46 0.93
N PRO A 58 16.63 20.69 0.97
CA PRO A 58 15.64 21.06 1.95
C PRO A 58 14.45 20.11 1.93
N ALA A 59 13.82 19.94 3.08
CA ALA A 59 12.61 19.13 3.19
C ALA A 59 11.37 19.92 2.76
N VAL A 60 10.46 19.25 2.07
CA VAL A 60 9.15 19.79 1.69
C VAL A 60 8.09 19.04 2.48
N SER A 61 7.22 19.76 3.16
CA SER A 61 6.08 19.16 3.88
C SER A 61 4.88 18.96 2.94
N PHE A 62 4.16 17.88 3.16
CA PHE A 62 2.89 17.60 2.50
C PHE A 62 1.94 16.89 3.46
N VAL A 63 0.66 16.88 3.13
CA VAL A 63 -0.38 16.32 3.98
C VAL A 63 -1.08 15.16 3.27
N LEU A 64 -1.09 14.02 3.91
CA LEU A 64 -2.00 12.93 3.57
C LEU A 64 -3.35 13.22 4.25
N ASN A 65 -4.36 13.55 3.46
CA ASN A 65 -5.69 13.86 3.96
C ASN A 65 -6.55 12.60 4.00
N ARG A 66 -7.38 12.49 5.01
CA ARG A 66 -8.47 11.51 5.10
C ARG A 66 -9.81 12.21 5.24
N SER A 67 -10.84 11.61 4.65
CA SER A 67 -12.22 12.06 4.77
C SER A 67 -13.16 10.87 4.72
N SER A 68 -14.41 11.08 5.11
CA SER A 68 -15.49 10.09 4.97
C SER A 68 -15.14 8.71 5.54
N CYS A 69 -14.52 8.66 6.72
CA CYS A 69 -14.21 7.42 7.41
C CYS A 69 -15.47 6.81 8.04
N ALA A 70 -15.53 5.49 8.10
CA ALA A 70 -16.52 4.79 8.91
C ALA A 70 -16.30 5.09 10.40
N ALA A 71 -17.41 5.23 11.15
CA ALA A 71 -17.36 5.72 12.54
C ALA A 71 -16.74 4.71 13.53
N ASP A 72 -16.68 3.45 13.16
CA ASP A 72 -16.12 2.34 13.93
C ASP A 72 -14.62 2.17 13.79
N LEU A 73 -14.00 2.83 12.81
CA LEU A 73 -12.56 2.78 12.61
C LEU A 73 -11.81 3.49 13.74
N ARG A 74 -10.78 2.84 14.26
CA ARG A 74 -9.95 3.36 15.35
C ARG A 74 -8.49 3.56 14.94
N VAL A 75 -7.95 2.65 14.15
CA VAL A 75 -6.55 2.67 13.73
C VAL A 75 -6.46 2.44 12.24
N LEU A 76 -5.66 3.25 11.58
CA LEU A 76 -5.28 3.13 10.18
C LEU A 76 -3.80 2.79 10.14
N HIS A 77 -3.46 1.61 9.64
CA HIS A 77 -2.07 1.22 9.42
C HIS A 77 -1.67 1.69 8.04
N VAL A 78 -0.84 2.72 7.98
CA VAL A 78 -0.38 3.35 6.74
C VAL A 78 0.99 2.83 6.38
N ARG A 79 1.17 2.37 5.16
CA ARG A 79 2.48 2.06 4.62
C ARG A 79 2.62 2.65 3.22
N LEU A 80 3.86 2.89 2.82
CA LEU A 80 4.19 3.43 1.50
C LEU A 80 4.82 2.33 0.66
N ALA A 81 4.26 2.10 -0.52
CA ALA A 81 4.76 1.11 -1.47
C ALA A 81 5.43 1.80 -2.66
N GLY A 82 6.54 1.24 -3.12
CA GLY A 82 7.31 1.74 -4.24
C GLY A 82 8.62 0.99 -4.41
N ASN A 83 9.41 1.38 -5.39
CA ASN A 83 10.72 0.80 -5.59
C ASN A 83 11.73 1.37 -4.58
N ALA A 84 12.50 0.51 -3.95
CA ALA A 84 13.60 0.92 -3.09
C ALA A 84 14.82 1.32 -3.92
N ASP A 85 15.57 2.31 -3.43
CA ASP A 85 16.84 2.70 -4.03
C ASP A 85 17.88 1.57 -3.86
N SER A 86 18.67 1.32 -4.89
CA SER A 86 19.63 0.22 -4.89
C SER A 86 20.84 0.46 -3.98
N SER A 87 21.13 1.71 -3.67
CA SER A 87 22.24 2.10 -2.79
C SER A 87 21.80 2.15 -1.33
N ASP A 88 20.53 2.50 -1.07
CA ASP A 88 19.95 2.55 0.27
C ASP A 88 18.45 2.24 0.24
N ALA A 89 18.09 1.03 0.64
CA ALA A 89 16.71 0.54 0.63
C ALA A 89 15.75 1.29 1.56
N ARG A 90 16.24 2.21 2.39
CA ARG A 90 15.40 3.09 3.21
C ARG A 90 14.72 4.19 2.40
N TYR A 91 15.18 4.45 1.18
CA TYR A 91 14.71 5.53 0.32
C TYR A 91 14.03 4.99 -0.93
N PHE A 92 13.16 5.81 -1.52
CA PHE A 92 12.48 5.48 -2.76
C PHE A 92 13.38 5.78 -3.95
N ALA A 93 13.48 4.82 -4.85
CA ALA A 93 14.25 4.96 -6.07
C ALA A 93 13.68 6.05 -6.98
N VAL A 94 14.58 6.81 -7.59
CA VAL A 94 14.26 7.68 -8.71
C VAL A 94 14.37 6.86 -10.00
N PRO A 95 13.27 6.70 -10.77
CA PRO A 95 13.31 5.97 -12.02
C PRO A 95 14.27 6.61 -13.03
N ALA A 96 15.06 5.82 -13.73
CA ALA A 96 16.07 6.29 -14.67
C ALA A 96 15.51 7.02 -15.91
N GLY A 97 14.20 6.93 -16.17
CA GLY A 97 13.57 7.49 -17.38
C GLY A 97 13.66 9.03 -17.50
N GLY A 98 13.86 9.75 -16.38
CA GLY A 98 14.03 11.20 -16.37
C GLY A 98 15.45 11.72 -16.55
N GLY A 99 16.45 10.83 -16.67
CA GLY A 99 17.87 11.18 -16.81
C GLY A 99 18.60 11.44 -15.49
N VAL A 100 17.89 11.71 -14.39
CA VAL A 100 18.48 11.90 -13.07
C VAL A 100 19.04 10.58 -12.54
N ARG A 101 20.25 10.64 -11.99
CA ARG A 101 20.91 9.54 -11.28
C ARG A 101 21.52 10.05 -9.98
N GLY A 102 21.84 9.14 -9.06
CA GLY A 102 22.53 9.44 -7.81
C GLY A 102 21.69 10.19 -6.79
N LEU A 103 20.34 10.18 -6.96
CA LEU A 103 19.38 10.71 -6.00
C LEU A 103 18.34 9.66 -5.65
N ALA A 104 17.84 9.71 -4.43
CA ALA A 104 16.68 8.97 -3.93
C ALA A 104 15.74 9.90 -3.18
N VAL A 105 14.49 9.49 -2.98
CA VAL A 105 13.49 10.24 -2.22
C VAL A 105 13.36 9.66 -0.83
N HIS A 106 13.62 10.47 0.18
CA HIS A 106 13.41 10.15 1.59
C HIS A 106 12.05 10.69 2.04
N LEU A 107 11.18 9.82 2.50
CA LEU A 107 9.90 10.17 3.09
C LEU A 107 9.93 9.87 4.59
N TYR A 108 9.40 10.78 5.39
CA TYR A 108 9.40 10.63 6.84
C TYR A 108 8.26 11.40 7.52
N THR A 109 7.93 11.01 8.75
CA THR A 109 6.91 11.66 9.57
C THR A 109 7.46 12.92 10.26
N SER A 110 6.59 13.72 10.85
CA SER A 110 6.99 14.87 11.69
C SER A 110 7.88 14.45 12.88
N GLY A 111 7.73 13.23 13.39
CA GLY A 111 8.60 12.63 14.40
C GLY A 111 9.92 12.08 13.85
N ARG A 112 10.28 12.37 12.59
CA ARG A 112 11.49 11.90 11.90
C ARG A 112 11.58 10.38 11.69
N GLN A 113 10.47 9.65 11.82
CA GLN A 113 10.43 8.24 11.46
C GLN A 113 10.52 8.11 9.93
N THR A 114 11.55 7.42 9.43
CA THR A 114 11.70 7.10 8.01
C THR A 114 10.61 6.12 7.58
N LEU A 115 9.99 6.43 6.46
CA LEU A 115 8.97 5.60 5.81
C LEU A 115 9.63 4.89 4.63
N ALA A 116 10.24 3.75 4.90
CA ALA A 116 10.94 2.97 3.88
C ALA A 116 9.97 2.28 2.92
N PRO A 117 10.35 2.08 1.64
CA PRO A 117 9.52 1.40 0.65
C PRO A 117 9.10 0.00 1.11
N ASN A 118 7.81 -0.30 1.02
CA ASN A 118 7.22 -1.61 1.32
C ASN A 118 7.39 -2.13 2.76
N GLN A 119 7.89 -1.30 3.66
CA GLN A 119 8.02 -1.62 5.08
C GLN A 119 6.80 -1.13 5.87
N PRO A 120 6.56 -1.62 7.09
CA PRO A 120 5.59 -1.03 8.00
C PRO A 120 5.86 0.48 8.14
N GLY A 121 4.81 1.29 8.03
CA GLY A 121 4.91 2.74 8.11
C GLY A 121 4.53 3.24 9.50
N PHE A 122 3.35 3.83 9.64
CA PHE A 122 2.89 4.40 10.90
C PHE A 122 1.41 4.09 11.14
N ASP A 123 1.04 4.13 12.42
CA ASP A 123 -0.34 4.03 12.85
C ASP A 123 -0.95 5.42 12.96
N TRP A 124 -2.08 5.61 12.30
CA TRP A 124 -2.85 6.84 12.39
C TRP A 124 -4.14 6.56 13.17
N TYR A 125 -4.15 7.00 14.42
CA TYR A 125 -5.32 6.88 15.29
C TYR A 125 -6.42 7.86 14.86
N THR A 126 -7.66 7.37 14.82
CA THR A 126 -8.81 8.16 14.41
C THR A 126 -9.88 8.14 15.52
N SER A 127 -10.55 9.26 15.69
CA SER A 127 -11.69 9.40 16.58
C SER A 127 -13.01 9.44 15.77
N GLY A 128 -13.27 8.36 15.02
CA GLY A 128 -14.49 8.24 14.21
C GLY A 128 -14.38 8.88 12.83
N SER A 129 -15.51 9.38 12.29
CA SER A 129 -15.65 9.82 10.90
C SER A 129 -15.05 11.20 10.58
N ALA A 130 -14.43 11.88 11.54
CA ALA A 130 -13.86 13.20 11.32
C ALA A 130 -12.79 13.22 10.24
N ALA A 131 -12.83 14.23 9.37
CA ALA A 131 -11.72 14.52 8.45
C ALA A 131 -10.45 14.83 9.22
N GLY A 132 -9.29 14.55 8.62
CA GLY A 132 -8.01 14.82 9.26
C GLY A 132 -6.86 14.78 8.27
N GLY A 133 -5.73 15.34 8.68
CA GLY A 133 -4.49 15.36 7.89
C GLY A 133 -3.33 14.80 8.69
N TYR A 134 -2.46 14.06 8.03
CA TYR A 134 -1.20 13.58 8.60
C TYR A 134 -0.04 14.25 7.88
N LEU A 135 0.78 14.98 8.64
CA LEU A 135 1.90 15.75 8.10
C LEU A 135 3.09 14.84 7.84
N LEU A 136 3.54 14.85 6.61
CA LEU A 136 4.69 14.10 6.11
C LEU A 136 5.69 15.05 5.46
N TYR A 137 6.91 14.55 5.27
CA TYR A 137 8.01 15.29 4.66
C TYR A 137 8.66 14.48 3.56
N ALA A 138 9.05 15.15 2.49
CA ALA A 138 9.82 14.62 1.39
C ALA A 138 11.15 15.38 1.25
N GLN A 139 12.22 14.65 0.95
CA GLN A 139 13.56 15.21 0.80
C GLN A 139 14.34 14.39 -0.24
N LEU A 140 15.12 15.06 -1.07
CA LEU A 140 16.06 14.36 -1.94
C LEU A 140 17.34 14.05 -1.17
N ILE A 141 17.82 12.82 -1.30
CA ILE A 141 19.06 12.34 -0.70
C ILE A 141 20.02 11.95 -1.81
N ARG A 142 21.28 12.41 -1.69
CA ARG A 142 22.33 11.97 -2.59
C ARG A 142 22.76 10.53 -2.25
N THR A 143 22.63 9.64 -3.22
CA THR A 143 23.05 8.23 -3.12
C THR A 143 24.20 7.88 -4.04
N GLY A 144 24.64 8.83 -4.89
CA GLY A 144 25.76 8.65 -5.81
C GLY A 144 26.13 9.94 -6.53
N THR A 145 26.79 9.81 -7.68
CA THR A 145 27.08 10.95 -8.55
C THR A 145 25.78 11.45 -9.18
N VAL A 146 25.46 12.73 -8.93
CA VAL A 146 24.21 13.33 -9.41
C VAL A 146 24.35 13.80 -10.85
N THR A 147 23.41 13.41 -11.69
CA THR A 147 23.27 13.89 -13.07
C THR A 147 22.00 14.73 -13.22
N ALA A 148 22.03 15.69 -14.14
CA ALA A 148 20.87 16.53 -14.45
C ALA A 148 19.77 15.71 -15.14
N GLY A 149 18.52 16.13 -14.96
CA GLY A 149 17.33 15.52 -15.55
C GLY A 149 16.07 15.89 -14.79
N THR A 150 14.97 15.26 -15.13
CA THR A 150 13.70 15.39 -14.43
C THR A 150 13.46 14.19 -13.52
N LEU A 151 12.84 14.44 -12.36
CA LEU A 151 12.58 13.42 -11.35
C LEU A 151 11.07 13.25 -11.18
N ARG A 152 10.63 12.01 -11.27
CA ARG A 152 9.27 11.59 -10.85
C ARG A 152 9.35 10.24 -10.17
N THR A 153 9.02 10.18 -8.89
CA THR A 153 9.02 8.95 -8.11
C THR A 153 7.59 8.60 -7.71
N PRO A 154 6.97 7.58 -8.32
CA PRO A 154 5.65 7.14 -7.91
C PRO A 154 5.73 6.41 -6.56
N VAL A 155 4.88 6.83 -5.63
CA VAL A 155 4.72 6.19 -4.33
C VAL A 155 3.23 5.92 -4.12
N THR A 156 2.90 4.69 -3.74
CA THR A 156 1.53 4.29 -3.46
C THR A 156 1.30 4.25 -1.95
N VAL A 157 0.30 4.97 -1.49
CA VAL A 157 -0.16 4.87 -0.09
C VAL A 157 -1.08 3.65 0.03
N GLN A 158 -0.72 2.73 0.90
CA GLN A 158 -1.52 1.55 1.25
C GLN A 158 -2.01 1.70 2.67
N VAL A 159 -3.31 1.51 2.88
CA VAL A 159 -3.94 1.62 4.19
C VAL A 159 -4.70 0.35 4.50
N THR A 160 -4.44 -0.19 5.69
CA THR A 160 -5.23 -1.29 6.25
C THR A 160 -5.89 -0.83 7.55
N TYR A 161 -6.97 -1.47 7.94
CA TYR A 161 -7.86 -1.03 9.02
C TYR A 161 -7.97 -2.12 10.09
N ASN A 162 -8.12 -1.70 11.32
CA ASN A 162 -8.55 -2.55 12.45
C ASN A 162 -9.86 -2.05 13.02
#